data_8c45dd40f0d163d9a1f0ffd3e04cbacc
#
_entry.id   8c45dd40f0d163d9a1f0ffd3e04cbacc
#
_cell.length_a   1.000
_cell.length_b   1.000
_cell.length_c   1.000
_cell.angle_alpha   90.00
_cell.angle_beta   90.00
_cell.angle_gamma   90.00
#
_symmetry.space_group_name_H-M   'P 1'
#
loop_
_entity.id
_entity.type
_entity.pdbx_description
1 polymer ?
#
loop_
_entity_poly.entity_id
_entity_poly.type
_entity_poly.pdbx_seq_one_letter_code
_entity_poly.pdbx_strand_id
1 'polypeptide(L)'
;MKRMKFLLNGLAALLLVVLFSQCAGGAGKPAADAPAQAGLSGMKIAFVEVDTLLAKYNFCIDLNEAMVKKSENVRLTLNQKANELEKQKREFQTKYQNNAFLSEERAQSEYNRIAKLEQDLQTLSNKLQTELMNENEKNSLMLRDSINAFLKEYNKSKGYSMIISNTGFDNLLYADSCYNITQEILQGLNARYSSPAKK
;
A
#
# COMPACT_ATOMS: atom_id res chain seq x y z
N MET A 1 -27.01 1.31 72.62
CA MET A 1 -26.46 1.26 71.28
C MET A 1 -25.00 0.72 71.15
N LYS A 2 -24.23 0.58 72.22
CA LYS A 2 -22.82 0.04 72.17
C LYS A 2 -22.77 -1.48 72.09
N ARG A 3 -23.75 -2.23 72.60
CA ARG A 3 -23.71 -3.71 72.64
C ARG A 3 -24.08 -4.39 71.29
N MET A 4 -24.77 -3.67 70.39
CA MET A 4 -25.20 -4.18 69.11
C MET A 4 -24.07 -4.16 68.06
N LYS A 5 -23.06 -3.31 68.24
CA LYS A 5 -21.88 -3.22 67.32
C LYS A 5 -20.89 -4.37 67.52
N PHE A 6 -20.81 -4.98 68.71
CA PHE A 6 -19.95 -6.12 69.00
C PHE A 6 -20.51 -7.42 68.45
N LEU A 7 -21.83 -7.56 68.37
CA LEU A 7 -22.45 -8.75 67.78
C LEU A 7 -22.32 -8.77 66.27
N LEU A 8 -22.32 -7.60 65.62
CA LEU A 8 -22.17 -7.51 64.18
C LEU A 8 -20.75 -7.77 63.71
N ASN A 9 -19.74 -7.35 64.51
CA ASN A 9 -18.31 -7.64 64.21
C ASN A 9 -17.92 -9.09 64.49
N GLY A 10 -18.56 -9.77 65.48
CA GLY A 10 -18.33 -11.18 65.76
C GLY A 10 -18.89 -12.08 64.66
N LEU A 11 -20.02 -11.75 64.06
CA LEU A 11 -20.63 -12.51 62.98
C LEU A 11 -19.85 -12.37 61.67
N ALA A 12 -19.27 -11.19 61.39
CA ALA A 12 -18.42 -10.95 60.21
C ALA A 12 -17.08 -11.74 60.30
N ALA A 13 -16.51 -11.85 61.50
CA ALA A 13 -15.27 -12.61 61.71
C ALA A 13 -15.51 -14.14 61.57
N LEU A 14 -16.68 -14.63 61.99
CA LEU A 14 -17.02 -16.05 61.85
C LEU A 14 -17.28 -16.45 60.41
N LEU A 15 -17.87 -15.56 59.59
CA LEU A 15 -18.09 -15.80 58.16
C LEU A 15 -16.76 -15.84 57.34
N LEU A 16 -15.74 -15.09 57.75
CA LEU A 16 -14.45 -15.08 57.09
C LEU A 16 -13.64 -16.35 57.34
N VAL A 17 -13.77 -17.01 58.50
CA VAL A 17 -13.06 -18.25 58.81
C VAL A 17 -13.64 -19.47 58.05
N VAL A 18 -14.94 -19.45 57.72
CA VAL A 18 -15.58 -20.54 56.96
C VAL A 18 -15.16 -20.55 55.48
N LEU A 19 -14.70 -19.43 54.93
CA LEU A 19 -14.27 -19.34 53.53
C LEU A 19 -12.87 -19.87 53.26
N PHE A 20 -12.03 -20.12 54.28
CA PHE A 20 -10.67 -20.67 54.13
C PHE A 20 -10.52 -22.16 54.40
N SER A 21 -11.57 -22.87 54.82
CA SER A 21 -11.50 -24.29 55.16
C SER A 21 -11.95 -25.27 54.07
N GLN A 22 -12.13 -24.82 52.83
CA GLN A 22 -12.52 -25.70 51.72
C GLN A 22 -11.35 -26.17 50.78
N CYS A 23 -10.13 -26.06 51.22
CA CYS A 23 -9.00 -26.59 50.47
C CYS A 23 -8.29 -27.72 51.21
N ALA A 24 -8.99 -28.84 51.56
CA ALA A 24 -8.32 -30.11 51.86
C ALA A 24 -9.28 -31.28 51.60
N GLY A 25 -9.03 -32.01 50.55
CA GLY A 25 -9.52 -33.37 50.40
C GLY A 25 -10.72 -33.54 49.46
N GLY A 26 -10.44 -33.69 48.19
CA GLY A 26 -11.36 -34.24 47.20
C GLY A 26 -10.59 -34.71 45.98
N ALA A 27 -10.37 -36.02 45.85
CA ALA A 27 -9.99 -36.62 44.57
C ALA A 27 -11.10 -36.34 43.56
N GLY A 28 -11.01 -35.18 42.88
CA GLY A 28 -11.93 -34.76 41.86
C GLY A 28 -11.31 -35.04 40.48
N LYS A 29 -12.11 -35.63 39.61
CA LYS A 29 -11.92 -35.85 38.19
C LYS A 29 -10.98 -34.83 37.56
N PRO A 30 -10.13 -35.19 36.58
CA PRO A 30 -9.39 -34.24 35.81
C PRO A 30 -10.39 -33.26 35.18
N ALA A 31 -10.28 -31.98 35.52
CA ALA A 31 -10.95 -30.91 34.81
C ALA A 31 -10.60 -31.09 33.34
N ALA A 32 -11.64 -31.14 32.51
CA ALA A 32 -11.45 -31.14 31.06
C ALA A 32 -10.40 -30.07 30.74
N ASP A 33 -9.35 -30.49 30.03
CA ASP A 33 -8.31 -29.64 29.53
C ASP A 33 -8.94 -28.38 28.92
N ALA A 34 -8.80 -27.26 29.60
CA ALA A 34 -8.82 -26.01 28.89
C ALA A 34 -7.87 -26.18 27.71
N PRO A 35 -8.26 -25.84 26.46
CA PRO A 35 -7.38 -26.03 25.34
C PRO A 35 -6.06 -25.39 25.73
N ALA A 36 -5.04 -26.24 25.90
CA ALA A 36 -3.69 -25.78 26.13
C ALA A 36 -3.51 -24.67 25.11
N GLN A 37 -3.22 -23.46 25.57
CA GLN A 37 -2.66 -22.46 24.68
C GLN A 37 -1.51 -23.16 24.00
N ALA A 38 -1.80 -23.63 22.78
CA ALA A 38 -0.78 -24.19 21.89
C ALA A 38 0.24 -23.09 21.81
N GLY A 39 1.29 -23.24 22.58
CA GLY A 39 2.21 -22.19 22.90
C GLY A 39 2.73 -21.57 21.62
N LEU A 40 2.85 -20.26 21.59
CA LEU A 40 3.69 -19.48 20.67
C LEU A 40 5.18 -19.97 20.72
N SER A 41 5.48 -20.90 21.62
CA SER A 41 6.73 -21.64 21.78
C SER A 41 6.97 -22.53 20.57
N GLY A 42 7.56 -21.92 19.52
CA GLY A 42 7.90 -22.59 18.27
C GLY A 42 7.49 -21.85 17.00
N MET A 43 6.71 -20.76 17.10
CA MET A 43 6.41 -19.96 15.93
C MET A 43 7.67 -19.21 15.43
N LYS A 44 8.12 -19.56 14.23
CA LYS A 44 9.20 -18.86 13.56
C LYS A 44 8.63 -17.63 12.87
N ILE A 45 8.98 -16.45 13.37
CA ILE A 45 8.52 -15.16 12.85
C ILE A 45 9.70 -14.42 12.24
N ALA A 46 9.44 -13.66 11.18
CA ALA A 46 10.40 -12.75 10.58
C ALA A 46 9.69 -11.46 10.12
N PHE A 47 10.47 -10.42 9.81
CA PHE A 47 9.95 -9.22 9.17
C PHE A 47 10.81 -8.78 7.98
N VAL A 48 10.18 -8.01 7.09
CA VAL A 48 10.82 -7.42 5.93
C VAL A 48 10.55 -5.91 5.94
N GLU A 49 11.59 -5.11 5.88
CA GLU A 49 11.51 -3.66 5.68
C GLU A 49 11.14 -3.38 4.23
N VAL A 50 9.85 -3.12 4.00
CA VAL A 50 9.31 -2.99 2.64
C VAL A 50 9.90 -1.79 1.91
N ASP A 51 10.11 -0.66 2.60
CA ASP A 51 10.70 0.54 2.00
C ASP A 51 12.13 0.26 1.49
N THR A 52 12.94 -0.41 2.32
CA THR A 52 14.30 -0.86 1.93
C THR A 52 14.26 -1.85 0.78
N LEU A 53 13.30 -2.79 0.80
CA LEU A 53 13.11 -3.79 -0.25
C LEU A 53 12.77 -3.12 -1.58
N LEU A 54 11.74 -2.26 -1.61
CA LEU A 54 11.28 -1.59 -2.83
C LEU A 54 12.31 -0.64 -3.41
N ALA A 55 13.08 0.04 -2.56
CA ALA A 55 14.15 0.94 -3.00
C ALA A 55 15.31 0.23 -3.72
N LYS A 56 15.50 -1.08 -3.47
CA LYS A 56 16.65 -1.86 -3.98
C LYS A 56 16.26 -3.06 -4.85
N TYR A 57 14.96 -3.34 -4.99
CA TYR A 57 14.49 -4.40 -5.86
C TYR A 57 14.51 -3.94 -7.32
N ASN A 58 15.35 -4.59 -8.15
CA ASN A 58 15.59 -4.19 -9.55
C ASN A 58 14.31 -4.11 -10.38
N PHE A 59 13.36 -5.03 -10.17
CA PHE A 59 12.05 -4.98 -10.85
C PHE A 59 11.26 -3.71 -10.48
N CYS A 60 11.26 -3.32 -9.21
CA CYS A 60 10.61 -2.09 -8.78
C CYS A 60 11.28 -0.85 -9.37
N ILE A 61 12.61 -0.84 -9.42
CA ILE A 61 13.40 0.24 -10.02
C ILE A 61 13.07 0.39 -11.50
N ASP A 62 13.08 -0.72 -12.27
CA ASP A 62 12.76 -0.71 -13.70
C ASP A 62 11.32 -0.27 -13.99
N LEU A 63 10.34 -0.71 -13.18
CA LEU A 63 8.95 -0.25 -13.28
C LEU A 63 8.83 1.27 -13.02
N ASN A 64 9.50 1.76 -12.00
CA ASN A 64 9.50 3.19 -11.68
C ASN A 64 10.18 4.02 -12.78
N GLU A 65 11.33 3.59 -13.32
CA GLU A 65 11.98 4.24 -14.46
C GLU A 65 11.06 4.30 -15.69
N ALA A 66 10.36 3.21 -15.98
CA ALA A 66 9.40 3.15 -17.09
C ALA A 66 8.23 4.11 -16.88
N MET A 67 7.68 4.18 -15.66
CA MET A 67 6.60 5.11 -15.32
C MET A 67 7.03 6.58 -15.40
N VAL A 68 8.23 6.91 -14.93
CA VAL A 68 8.80 8.27 -15.07
C VAL A 68 8.90 8.67 -16.54
N LYS A 69 9.46 7.81 -17.39
CA LYS A 69 9.55 8.07 -18.85
C LYS A 69 8.18 8.23 -19.49
N LYS A 70 7.21 7.38 -19.13
CA LYS A 70 5.84 7.47 -19.65
C LYS A 70 5.17 8.78 -19.23
N SER A 71 5.28 9.16 -17.96
CA SER A 71 4.76 10.42 -17.42
C SER A 71 5.37 11.64 -18.13
N GLU A 72 6.69 11.61 -18.36
CA GLU A 72 7.37 12.68 -19.09
C GLU A 72 6.89 12.78 -20.56
N ASN A 73 6.71 11.66 -21.25
CA ASN A 73 6.18 11.64 -22.61
C ASN A 73 4.74 12.17 -22.67
N VAL A 74 3.90 11.84 -21.68
CA VAL A 74 2.54 12.41 -21.56
C VAL A 74 2.61 13.92 -21.39
N ARG A 75 3.46 14.41 -20.48
CA ARG A 75 3.65 15.84 -20.24
C ARG A 75 4.11 16.57 -21.50
N LEU A 76 5.11 16.04 -22.22
CA LEU A 76 5.61 16.63 -23.45
C LEU A 76 4.53 16.67 -24.53
N THR A 77 3.76 15.59 -24.70
CA THR A 77 2.67 15.48 -25.67
C THR A 77 1.59 16.55 -25.40
N LEU A 78 1.15 16.65 -24.13
CA LEU A 78 0.12 17.62 -23.75
C LEU A 78 0.62 19.06 -23.93
N ASN A 79 1.87 19.35 -23.55
CA ASN A 79 2.47 20.68 -23.72
C ASN A 79 2.58 21.07 -25.21
N GLN A 80 3.00 20.16 -26.09
CA GLN A 80 3.05 20.41 -27.52
C GLN A 80 1.66 20.72 -28.09
N LYS A 81 0.65 19.94 -27.72
CA LYS A 81 -0.74 20.16 -28.17
C LYS A 81 -1.33 21.46 -27.62
N ALA A 82 -1.06 21.80 -26.37
CA ALA A 82 -1.49 23.04 -25.77
C ALA A 82 -0.84 24.27 -26.47
N ASN A 83 0.47 24.22 -26.72
CA ASN A 83 1.18 25.29 -27.42
C ASN A 83 0.65 25.51 -28.86
N GLU A 84 0.36 24.41 -29.56
CA GLU A 84 -0.21 24.46 -30.90
C GLU A 84 -1.62 25.10 -30.88
N LEU A 85 -2.47 24.69 -29.91
CA LEU A 85 -3.80 25.26 -29.72
C LEU A 85 -3.71 26.78 -29.44
N GLU A 86 -2.83 27.20 -28.55
CA GLU A 86 -2.63 28.61 -28.21
C GLU A 86 -2.12 29.43 -29.40
N LYS A 87 -1.24 28.83 -30.23
CA LYS A 87 -0.81 29.47 -31.49
C LYS A 87 -2.00 29.69 -32.43
N GLN A 88 -2.84 28.66 -32.62
CA GLN A 88 -4.03 28.76 -33.50
C GLN A 88 -5.05 29.77 -32.97
N LYS A 89 -5.27 29.84 -31.65
CA LYS A 89 -6.11 30.87 -31.03
C LYS A 89 -5.60 32.27 -31.33
N ARG A 90 -4.29 32.52 -31.18
CA ARG A 90 -3.69 33.82 -31.50
C ARG A 90 -3.80 34.17 -32.97
N GLU A 91 -3.54 33.22 -33.86
CA GLU A 91 -3.67 33.43 -35.32
C GLU A 91 -5.11 33.76 -35.71
N PHE A 92 -6.09 33.06 -35.15
CA PHE A 92 -7.49 33.34 -35.35
C PHE A 92 -7.85 34.77 -34.89
N GLN A 93 -7.44 35.14 -33.68
CA GLN A 93 -7.71 36.48 -33.12
C GLN A 93 -7.12 37.56 -33.97
N THR A 94 -5.89 37.40 -34.44
CA THR A 94 -5.24 38.36 -35.34
C THR A 94 -5.98 38.50 -36.66
N LYS A 95 -6.39 37.40 -37.29
CA LYS A 95 -7.18 37.40 -38.53
C LYS A 95 -8.54 38.06 -38.36
N TYR A 96 -9.20 37.77 -37.22
CA TYR A 96 -10.51 38.33 -36.92
C TYR A 96 -10.44 39.85 -36.71
N GLN A 97 -9.48 40.32 -35.92
CA GLN A 97 -9.28 41.79 -35.68
C GLN A 97 -8.92 42.58 -36.94
N ASN A 98 -8.22 41.92 -37.87
CA ASN A 98 -7.79 42.55 -39.13
C ASN A 98 -8.81 42.38 -40.27
N ASN A 99 -10.02 41.85 -40.00
CA ASN A 99 -11.03 41.53 -41.03
C ASN A 99 -10.46 40.67 -42.18
N ALA A 100 -9.52 39.76 -41.86
CA ALA A 100 -8.80 38.97 -42.85
C ALA A 100 -9.51 37.67 -43.26
N PHE A 101 -10.73 37.43 -42.77
CA PHE A 101 -11.55 36.30 -43.22
C PHE A 101 -12.34 36.67 -44.49
N LEU A 102 -12.43 35.71 -45.42
CA LEU A 102 -13.14 35.90 -46.69
C LEU A 102 -14.66 36.01 -46.53
N SER A 103 -15.21 35.45 -45.45
CA SER A 103 -16.61 35.58 -45.09
C SER A 103 -16.80 35.25 -43.60
N GLU A 104 -17.96 35.62 -43.05
CA GLU A 104 -18.37 35.27 -41.66
C GLU A 104 -18.46 33.75 -41.43
N GLU A 105 -18.94 33.00 -42.43
CA GLU A 105 -19.03 31.55 -42.36
C GLU A 105 -17.63 30.90 -42.19
N ARG A 106 -16.62 31.49 -42.85
CA ARG A 106 -15.23 31.05 -42.71
C ARG A 106 -14.69 31.33 -41.31
N ALA A 107 -14.97 32.48 -40.76
CA ALA A 107 -14.58 32.82 -39.39
C ALA A 107 -15.27 31.89 -38.38
N GLN A 108 -16.57 31.67 -38.55
CA GLN A 108 -17.32 30.77 -37.66
C GLN A 108 -16.83 29.31 -37.76
N SER A 109 -16.52 28.83 -38.97
CA SER A 109 -15.96 27.47 -39.15
C SER A 109 -14.63 27.30 -38.44
N GLU A 110 -13.73 28.31 -38.54
CA GLU A 110 -12.42 28.25 -37.88
C GLU A 110 -12.56 28.35 -36.36
N TYR A 111 -13.48 29.19 -35.84
CA TYR A 111 -13.80 29.24 -34.42
C TYR A 111 -14.26 27.86 -33.90
N ASN A 112 -15.20 27.22 -34.60
CA ASN A 112 -15.71 25.90 -34.22
C ASN A 112 -14.60 24.81 -34.25
N ARG A 113 -13.68 24.91 -35.21
CA ARG A 113 -12.51 24.05 -35.31
C ARG A 113 -11.60 24.18 -34.09
N ILE A 114 -11.31 25.42 -33.67
CA ILE A 114 -10.47 25.70 -32.50
C ILE A 114 -11.16 25.23 -31.22
N ALA A 115 -12.46 25.47 -31.06
CA ALA A 115 -13.25 24.97 -29.93
C ALA A 115 -13.23 23.44 -29.83
N LYS A 116 -13.31 22.76 -30.99
CA LYS A 116 -13.16 21.30 -31.03
C LYS A 116 -11.76 20.84 -30.61
N LEU A 117 -10.70 21.52 -31.07
CA LEU A 117 -9.32 21.18 -30.65
C LEU A 117 -9.12 21.33 -29.15
N GLU A 118 -9.76 22.33 -28.53
CA GLU A 118 -9.73 22.51 -27.07
C GLU A 118 -10.41 21.35 -26.33
N GLN A 119 -11.59 20.93 -26.81
CA GLN A 119 -12.30 19.79 -26.29
C GLN A 119 -11.48 18.48 -26.47
N ASP A 120 -10.89 18.31 -27.66
CA ASP A 120 -10.06 17.14 -27.96
C ASP A 120 -8.81 17.07 -27.06
N LEU A 121 -8.19 18.21 -26.78
CA LEU A 121 -7.05 18.30 -25.84
C LEU A 121 -7.46 17.92 -24.41
N GLN A 122 -8.63 18.41 -23.95
CA GLN A 122 -9.14 18.03 -22.63
C GLN A 122 -9.44 16.53 -22.55
N THR A 123 -10.05 15.98 -23.59
CA THR A 123 -10.35 14.54 -23.69
C THR A 123 -9.06 13.73 -23.68
N LEU A 124 -8.05 14.14 -24.47
CA LEU A 124 -6.74 13.50 -24.49
C LEU A 124 -6.06 13.55 -23.13
N SER A 125 -6.11 14.69 -22.43
CA SER A 125 -5.54 14.84 -21.09
C SER A 125 -6.15 13.86 -20.11
N ASN A 126 -7.48 13.78 -20.05
CA ASN A 126 -8.20 12.86 -19.17
C ASN A 126 -7.86 11.40 -19.49
N LYS A 127 -7.81 11.04 -20.78
CA LYS A 127 -7.44 9.70 -21.25
C LYS A 127 -6.04 9.32 -20.80
N LEU A 128 -5.05 10.18 -21.05
CA LEU A 128 -3.65 9.89 -20.70
C LEU A 128 -3.42 9.81 -19.20
N GLN A 129 -4.12 10.62 -18.39
CA GLN A 129 -4.10 10.52 -16.93
C GLN A 129 -4.67 9.17 -16.45
N THR A 130 -5.81 8.75 -17.01
CA THR A 130 -6.41 7.46 -16.69
C THR A 130 -5.48 6.31 -17.08
N GLU A 131 -4.84 6.38 -18.23
CA GLU A 131 -3.84 5.37 -18.65
C GLU A 131 -2.65 5.29 -17.71
N LEU A 132 -2.13 6.44 -17.21
CA LEU A 132 -1.06 6.45 -16.22
C LEU A 132 -1.50 5.82 -14.89
N MET A 133 -2.71 6.12 -14.42
CA MET A 133 -3.25 5.53 -13.19
C MET A 133 -3.41 4.01 -13.31
N ASN A 134 -4.01 3.54 -14.41
CA ASN A 134 -4.21 2.11 -14.66
C ASN A 134 -2.87 1.36 -14.78
N GLU A 135 -1.88 1.97 -15.42
CA GLU A 135 -0.54 1.38 -15.53
C GLU A 135 0.14 1.28 -14.16
N ASN A 136 0.04 2.34 -13.34
CA ASN A 136 0.60 2.33 -11.99
C ASN A 136 -0.05 1.26 -11.10
N GLU A 137 -1.37 1.12 -11.16
CA GLU A 137 -2.09 0.06 -10.46
C GLU A 137 -1.64 -1.33 -10.92
N LYS A 138 -1.58 -1.55 -12.22
CA LYS A 138 -1.09 -2.81 -12.81
C LYS A 138 0.33 -3.13 -12.35
N ASN A 139 1.23 -2.15 -12.37
CA ASN A 139 2.61 -2.32 -11.92
C ASN A 139 2.68 -2.67 -10.43
N SER A 140 1.86 -2.03 -9.60
CA SER A 140 1.77 -2.31 -8.15
C SER A 140 1.29 -3.74 -7.90
N LEU A 141 0.28 -4.20 -8.65
CA LEU A 141 -0.21 -5.58 -8.56
C LEU A 141 0.87 -6.58 -8.99
N MET A 142 1.55 -6.35 -10.12
CA MET A 142 2.62 -7.22 -10.62
C MET A 142 3.78 -7.32 -9.62
N LEU A 143 4.16 -6.19 -9.01
CA LEU A 143 5.22 -6.14 -8.00
C LEU A 143 4.84 -6.95 -6.75
N ARG A 144 3.63 -6.73 -6.23
CA ARG A 144 3.09 -7.48 -5.09
C ARG A 144 3.05 -8.98 -5.37
N ASP A 145 2.54 -9.37 -6.55
CA ASP A 145 2.40 -10.77 -6.91
C ASP A 145 3.78 -11.43 -7.08
N SER A 146 4.76 -10.71 -7.62
CA SER A 146 6.15 -11.18 -7.71
C SER A 146 6.76 -11.44 -6.33
N ILE A 147 6.60 -10.51 -5.40
CA ILE A 147 7.10 -10.64 -4.03
C ILE A 147 6.40 -11.82 -3.33
N ASN A 148 5.08 -11.89 -3.41
CA ASN A 148 4.30 -12.96 -2.77
C ASN A 148 4.66 -14.35 -3.33
N ALA A 149 4.83 -14.47 -4.64
CA ALA A 149 5.24 -15.72 -5.27
C ALA A 149 6.65 -16.15 -4.81
N PHE A 150 7.56 -15.20 -4.69
CA PHE A 150 8.89 -15.46 -4.15
C PHE A 150 8.83 -15.90 -2.68
N LEU A 151 8.13 -15.17 -1.82
CA LEU A 151 8.00 -15.48 -0.39
C LEU A 151 7.39 -16.86 -0.16
N LYS A 152 6.36 -17.24 -0.94
CA LYS A 152 5.75 -18.56 -0.87
C LYS A 152 6.75 -19.68 -1.18
N GLU A 153 7.60 -19.51 -2.16
CA GLU A 153 8.63 -20.48 -2.51
C GLU A 153 9.76 -20.51 -1.49
N TYR A 154 10.28 -19.35 -1.12
CA TYR A 154 11.31 -19.18 -0.10
C TYR A 154 10.91 -19.83 1.22
N ASN A 155 9.66 -19.67 1.64
CA ASN A 155 9.18 -20.17 2.92
C ASN A 155 9.04 -21.71 2.97
N LYS A 156 9.00 -22.41 1.84
CA LYS A 156 8.98 -23.88 1.83
C LYS A 156 10.21 -24.48 2.51
N SER A 157 11.36 -23.83 2.38
CA SER A 157 12.62 -24.26 2.98
C SER A 157 12.90 -23.63 4.35
N LYS A 158 12.32 -22.48 4.64
CA LYS A 158 12.61 -21.70 5.84
C LYS A 158 11.65 -21.97 6.99
N GLY A 159 10.39 -22.31 6.69
CA GLY A 159 9.39 -22.71 7.67
C GLY A 159 8.95 -21.59 8.61
N TYR A 160 8.88 -20.33 8.15
CA TYR A 160 8.31 -19.23 8.93
C TYR A 160 6.81 -19.42 9.06
N SER A 161 6.30 -19.27 10.27
CA SER A 161 4.86 -19.26 10.55
C SER A 161 4.26 -17.91 10.11
N MET A 162 5.07 -16.84 10.14
CA MET A 162 4.64 -15.49 9.77
C MET A 162 5.84 -14.67 9.26
N ILE A 163 5.64 -13.95 8.16
CA ILE A 163 6.56 -12.91 7.68
C ILE A 163 5.77 -11.62 7.65
N ILE A 164 6.18 -10.64 8.45
CA ILE A 164 5.49 -9.37 8.65
C ILE A 164 6.12 -8.31 7.74
N SER A 165 5.29 -7.52 7.06
CA SER A 165 5.75 -6.31 6.38
C SER A 165 6.00 -5.20 7.38
N ASN A 166 7.15 -4.57 7.35
CA ASN A 166 7.45 -3.36 8.10
C ASN A 166 7.56 -2.18 7.14
N THR A 167 6.60 -1.25 7.22
CA THR A 167 6.56 -0.02 6.44
C THR A 167 6.55 1.16 7.41
N GLY A 168 7.70 1.78 7.64
CA GLY A 168 7.80 2.94 8.53
C GLY A 168 7.30 2.66 9.95
N PHE A 169 6.33 3.46 10.43
CA PHE A 169 5.83 3.40 11.82
C PHE A 169 4.52 2.60 11.99
N ASP A 170 3.96 2.01 10.93
CA ASP A 170 2.56 1.60 10.96
C ASP A 170 2.32 0.18 11.49
N ASN A 171 3.22 -0.78 11.24
CA ASN A 171 2.92 -2.19 11.47
C ASN A 171 3.79 -2.85 12.54
N LEU A 172 5.04 -2.43 12.71
CA LEU A 172 6.01 -3.02 13.62
C LEU A 172 6.80 -1.93 14.33
N LEU A 173 6.45 -1.65 15.59
CA LEU A 173 7.11 -0.62 16.37
C LEU A 173 8.52 -1.02 16.82
N TYR A 174 8.72 -2.30 17.10
CA TYR A 174 10.01 -2.86 17.54
C TYR A 174 10.10 -4.35 17.20
N ALA A 175 11.23 -4.77 16.70
CA ALA A 175 11.68 -6.15 16.65
C ALA A 175 13.21 -6.20 16.72
N ASP A 176 13.76 -7.28 17.27
CA ASP A 176 15.19 -7.52 17.22
C ASP A 176 15.65 -7.74 15.78
N SER A 177 16.85 -7.27 15.45
CA SER A 177 17.44 -7.38 14.11
C SER A 177 17.62 -8.81 13.61
N CYS A 178 17.69 -9.78 14.53
CA CYS A 178 17.77 -11.19 14.17
C CYS A 178 16.52 -11.74 13.45
N TYR A 179 15.37 -11.02 13.53
CA TYR A 179 14.15 -11.34 12.81
C TYR A 179 14.07 -10.65 11.43
N ASN A 180 15.02 -9.76 11.11
CA ASN A 180 15.05 -9.04 9.83
C ASN A 180 15.63 -9.91 8.72
N ILE A 181 14.79 -10.29 7.76
CA ILE A 181 15.19 -11.09 6.59
C ILE A 181 15.21 -10.28 5.29
N THR A 182 15.15 -8.95 5.36
CA THR A 182 15.05 -8.05 4.19
C THR A 182 16.14 -8.30 3.17
N GLN A 183 17.39 -8.42 3.61
CA GLN A 183 18.52 -8.60 2.69
C GLN A 183 18.49 -9.95 1.99
N GLU A 184 18.07 -11.02 2.69
CA GLU A 184 17.96 -12.35 2.10
C GLU A 184 16.84 -12.41 1.05
N ILE A 185 15.68 -11.79 1.35
CA ILE A 185 14.57 -11.66 0.41
C ILE A 185 14.98 -10.84 -0.81
N LEU A 186 15.63 -9.70 -0.61
CA LEU A 186 16.11 -8.82 -1.67
C LEU A 186 17.08 -9.52 -2.62
N GLN A 187 18.06 -10.23 -2.08
CA GLN A 187 19.02 -10.99 -2.88
C GLN A 187 18.31 -12.06 -3.72
N GLY A 188 17.39 -12.80 -3.14
CA GLY A 188 16.63 -13.82 -3.84
C GLY A 188 15.70 -13.27 -4.93
N LEU A 189 15.03 -12.15 -4.68
CA LEU A 189 14.21 -11.46 -5.67
C LEU A 189 15.06 -10.94 -6.84
N ASN A 190 16.17 -10.28 -6.56
CA ASN A 190 17.06 -9.77 -7.59
C ASN A 190 17.74 -10.88 -8.39
N ALA A 191 18.05 -12.02 -7.76
CA ALA A 191 18.60 -13.17 -8.48
C ALA A 191 17.60 -13.82 -9.46
N ARG A 192 16.29 -13.70 -9.19
CA ARG A 192 15.23 -14.19 -10.09
C ARG A 192 14.85 -13.20 -11.18
N TYR A 193 15.11 -11.94 -10.97
CA TYR A 193 14.73 -10.89 -11.90
C TYR A 193 15.81 -10.65 -12.95
N SER A 194 15.46 -10.87 -14.21
CA SER A 194 16.30 -10.47 -15.35
C SER A 194 15.78 -9.14 -15.87
N SER A 195 16.52 -8.07 -15.64
CA SER A 195 16.17 -6.75 -16.18
C SER A 195 16.08 -6.81 -17.72
N PRO A 196 15.04 -6.20 -18.33
CA PRO A 196 15.01 -6.05 -19.79
C PRO A 196 16.26 -5.30 -20.26
N ALA A 197 16.89 -5.79 -21.32
CA ALA A 197 18.05 -5.11 -21.89
C ALA A 197 17.67 -3.64 -22.17
N LYS A 198 18.38 -2.69 -21.55
CA LYS A 198 18.20 -1.25 -21.84
C LYS A 198 18.57 -1.02 -23.32
N LYS A 199 17.55 -0.78 -24.17
CA LYS A 199 17.73 -0.39 -25.57
C LYS A 199 18.04 1.10 -25.65
#